data_2a3d27af6f76ddaaeea4cd93277e1c65
#
_entry.id   2a3d27af6f76ddaaeea4cd93277e1c65
#
_cell.length_a   1.000
_cell.length_b   1.000
_cell.length_c   1.000
_cell.angle_alpha   90.00
_cell.angle_beta   90.00
_cell.angle_gamma   90.00
#
_symmetry.space_group_name_H-M   'P 1'
#
loop_
_entity.id
_entity.type
_entity.pdbx_description
1 polymer ?
#
loop_
_entity_poly.entity_id
_entity_poly.type
_entity_poly.pdbx_seq_one_letter_code
_entity_poly.pdbx_strand_id
1 'polypeptide(L)'
;MKTVTVQELYVYPVKGCNGSPVEALDITEQGIVGDREFSFVGDGGVLIEQKQYPKIASVQVGQTSEGLVFKHETEGSILHKTRTEGKSVPAKWVLDEFEGTDQGDEISQWISHILDMPIR
;
A
#
# COMPACT_ATOMS: atom_id res chain seq x y z
N MET A 1 29.64 -5.63 -27.07
CA MET A 1 29.17 -5.02 -25.81
C MET A 1 27.74 -5.44 -25.53
N LYS A 2 27.46 -5.88 -24.31
CA LYS A 2 26.07 -6.19 -23.89
C LYS A 2 25.39 -4.94 -23.36
N THR A 3 24.15 -4.74 -23.77
CA THR A 3 23.33 -3.63 -23.30
C THR A 3 22.26 -4.16 -22.35
N VAL A 4 22.11 -3.49 -21.22
CA VAL A 4 21.04 -3.78 -20.27
C VAL A 4 19.93 -2.75 -20.48
N THR A 5 18.70 -3.25 -20.60
CA THR A 5 17.55 -2.41 -20.87
C THR A 5 16.48 -2.65 -19.79
N VAL A 6 15.87 -1.59 -19.29
CA VAL A 6 14.71 -1.72 -18.41
C VAL A 6 13.51 -2.10 -19.25
N GLN A 7 12.87 -3.22 -18.93
CA GLN A 7 11.71 -3.74 -19.66
C GLN A 7 10.40 -3.26 -19.08
N GLU A 8 10.33 -3.19 -17.75
CA GLU A 8 9.10 -2.84 -17.03
C GLU A 8 9.44 -2.03 -15.79
N LEU A 9 8.55 -1.12 -15.45
CA LEU A 9 8.62 -0.32 -14.24
C LEU A 9 7.33 -0.51 -13.45
N TYR A 10 7.47 -0.68 -12.13
CA TYR A 10 6.34 -0.84 -11.23
C TYR A 10 6.46 0.10 -10.05
N VAL A 11 5.32 0.59 -9.56
CA VAL A 11 5.22 1.31 -8.29
C VAL A 11 4.34 0.50 -7.34
N TYR A 12 4.76 0.39 -6.10
CA TYR A 12 4.06 -0.31 -5.02
C TYR A 12 3.64 0.70 -3.95
N PRO A 13 2.49 1.36 -4.10
CA PRO A 13 2.11 2.41 -3.16
C PRO A 13 1.90 1.94 -1.73
N VAL A 14 1.45 0.69 -1.56
CA VAL A 14 1.12 0.11 -0.24
C VAL A 14 1.99 -1.11 0.03
N LYS A 15 2.66 -1.10 1.18
CA LYS A 15 3.50 -2.22 1.62
C LYS A 15 2.68 -3.52 1.66
N GLY A 16 3.22 -4.57 1.05
CA GLY A 16 2.62 -5.90 1.01
C GLY A 16 1.64 -6.14 -0.12
N CYS A 17 0.98 -5.12 -0.62
CA CYS A 17 0.08 -5.24 -1.77
C CYS A 17 0.88 -5.38 -3.07
N ASN A 18 0.22 -5.87 -4.11
CA ASN A 18 0.78 -5.92 -5.44
C ASN A 18 0.77 -4.51 -6.05
N GLY A 19 1.76 -4.22 -6.88
CA GLY A 19 1.90 -2.91 -7.51
C GLY A 19 1.28 -2.84 -8.89
N SER A 20 1.49 -1.70 -9.53
CA SER A 20 0.97 -1.45 -10.88
C SER A 20 2.09 -0.98 -11.80
N PRO A 21 2.02 -1.36 -13.08
CA PRO A 21 2.99 -0.91 -14.06
C PRO A 21 2.85 0.59 -14.33
N VAL A 22 3.98 1.25 -14.56
CA VAL A 22 4.05 2.66 -14.91
C VAL A 22 5.03 2.85 -16.06
N GLU A 23 4.89 3.94 -16.79
CA GLU A 23 5.79 4.24 -17.91
C GLU A 23 7.02 5.02 -17.47
N ALA A 24 6.94 5.73 -16.35
CA ALA A 24 8.03 6.53 -15.82
C ALA A 24 8.01 6.56 -14.29
N LEU A 25 9.19 6.73 -13.71
CA LEU A 25 9.36 6.89 -12.25
C LEU A 25 10.04 8.22 -11.97
N ASP A 26 9.60 8.89 -10.91
CA ASP A 26 10.28 10.05 -10.36
C ASP A 26 11.13 9.58 -9.18
N ILE A 27 12.43 9.80 -9.27
CA ILE A 27 13.39 9.39 -8.24
C ILE A 27 13.90 10.62 -7.52
N THR A 28 13.81 10.60 -6.20
CA THR A 28 14.30 11.66 -5.31
C THR A 28 15.31 11.09 -4.33
N GLU A 29 15.85 11.93 -3.46
CA GLU A 29 16.74 11.50 -2.38
C GLU A 29 16.04 10.56 -1.38
N GLN A 30 14.71 10.66 -1.25
CA GLN A 30 13.91 9.76 -0.41
C GLN A 30 13.51 8.47 -1.12
N GLY A 31 13.86 8.32 -2.38
CA GLY A 31 13.53 7.15 -3.21
C GLY A 31 12.53 7.49 -4.30
N ILE A 32 11.77 6.48 -4.73
CA ILE A 32 10.77 6.62 -5.79
C ILE A 32 9.51 7.26 -5.23
N VAL A 33 9.08 8.35 -5.86
CA VAL A 33 7.85 9.05 -5.46
C VAL A 33 6.65 8.11 -5.58
N GLY A 34 5.86 8.02 -4.51
CA GLY A 34 4.65 7.19 -4.46
C GLY A 34 4.88 5.73 -4.08
N ASP A 35 6.15 5.32 -3.88
CA ASP A 35 6.45 3.92 -3.56
C ASP A 35 6.45 3.69 -2.04
N ARG A 36 5.66 2.73 -1.58
CA ARG A 36 5.50 2.35 -0.16
C ARG A 36 5.23 3.52 0.78
N GLU A 37 4.44 4.47 0.35
CA GLU A 37 4.04 5.61 1.20
C GLU A 37 2.93 5.22 2.19
N PHE A 38 2.30 4.07 1.99
CA PHE A 38 1.19 3.58 2.80
C PHE A 38 1.47 2.17 3.31
N SER A 39 0.83 1.83 4.42
CA SER A 39 0.90 0.50 5.01
C SER A 39 -0.43 0.16 5.68
N PHE A 40 -0.74 -1.13 5.77
CA PHE A 40 -1.82 -1.60 6.61
C PHE A 40 -1.25 -2.06 7.95
N VAL A 41 -2.00 -1.82 9.02
CA VAL A 41 -1.64 -2.26 10.36
C VAL A 41 -2.73 -3.15 10.95
N GLY A 42 -2.30 -4.15 11.69
CA GLY A 42 -3.19 -5.03 12.43
C GLY A 42 -3.22 -4.67 13.92
N ASP A 43 -3.56 -5.64 14.75
CA ASP A 43 -3.60 -5.46 16.19
C ASP A 43 -2.27 -4.94 16.75
N GLY A 44 -2.37 -4.00 17.68
CA GLY A 44 -1.19 -3.38 18.28
C GLY A 44 -0.41 -2.46 17.36
N GLY A 45 -0.94 -2.14 16.19
CA GLY A 45 -0.27 -1.28 15.21
C GLY A 45 0.86 -1.97 14.45
N VAL A 46 0.92 -3.30 14.45
CA VAL A 46 1.95 -4.06 13.73
C VAL A 46 1.67 -4.05 12.23
N LEU A 47 2.67 -3.71 11.42
CA LEU A 47 2.53 -3.69 9.97
C LEU A 47 2.18 -5.08 9.43
N ILE A 48 1.27 -5.10 8.45
CA ILE A 48 0.88 -6.31 7.73
C ILE A 48 1.93 -6.61 6.67
N GLU A 49 2.49 -7.81 6.71
CA GLU A 49 3.51 -8.27 5.77
C GLU A 49 3.06 -9.52 5.02
N GLN A 50 3.52 -9.66 3.77
CA GLN A 50 3.16 -10.81 2.93
C GLN A 50 3.52 -12.16 3.53
N LYS A 51 4.67 -12.27 4.19
CA LYS A 51 5.11 -13.57 4.70
C LYS A 51 4.22 -14.11 5.82
N GLN A 52 3.52 -13.24 6.55
CA GLN A 52 2.59 -13.60 7.60
C GLN A 52 1.15 -13.64 7.09
N TYR A 53 0.83 -12.77 6.15
CA TYR A 53 -0.51 -12.62 5.58
C TYR A 53 -0.44 -12.62 4.04
N PRO A 54 -0.21 -13.80 3.42
CA PRO A 54 -0.01 -13.89 1.96
C PRO A 54 -1.16 -13.34 1.14
N LYS A 55 -2.38 -13.35 1.66
CA LYS A 55 -3.56 -12.82 0.97
C LYS A 55 -3.43 -11.35 0.60
N ILE A 56 -2.59 -10.58 1.30
CA ILE A 56 -2.43 -9.16 0.98
C ILE A 56 -1.85 -8.95 -0.42
N ALA A 57 -1.07 -9.91 -0.91
CA ALA A 57 -0.51 -9.86 -2.25
C ALA A 57 -1.56 -10.00 -3.35
N SER A 58 -2.77 -10.48 -3.02
CA SER A 58 -3.88 -10.56 -3.98
C SER A 58 -4.52 -9.20 -4.27
N VAL A 59 -4.19 -8.18 -3.50
CA VAL A 59 -4.68 -6.82 -3.69
C VAL A 59 -3.71 -6.06 -4.58
N GLN A 60 -4.19 -5.56 -5.71
CA GLN A 60 -3.40 -4.72 -6.60
C GLN A 60 -3.72 -3.25 -6.33
N VAL A 61 -2.70 -2.43 -6.26
CA VAL A 61 -2.84 -1.00 -5.99
C VAL A 61 -2.19 -0.19 -7.10
N GLY A 62 -2.94 0.77 -7.64
CA GLY A 62 -2.44 1.73 -8.61
C GLY A 62 -2.68 3.16 -8.14
N GLN A 63 -1.93 4.09 -8.71
CA GLN A 63 -2.08 5.51 -8.44
C GLN A 63 -2.85 6.19 -9.55
N THR A 64 -3.71 7.13 -9.16
CA THR A 64 -4.41 8.02 -10.09
C THR A 64 -4.29 9.45 -9.59
N SER A 65 -4.74 10.42 -10.40
CA SER A 65 -4.81 11.83 -9.97
C SER A 65 -5.75 12.05 -8.79
N GLU A 66 -6.67 11.13 -8.54
CA GLU A 66 -7.67 11.24 -7.46
C GLU A 66 -7.31 10.49 -6.19
N GLY A 67 -6.31 9.60 -6.25
CA GLY A 67 -5.90 8.79 -5.11
C GLY A 67 -5.41 7.41 -5.52
N LEU A 68 -5.63 6.42 -4.67
CA LEU A 68 -5.24 5.05 -4.90
C LEU A 68 -6.44 4.21 -5.34
N VAL A 69 -6.25 3.39 -6.37
CA VAL A 69 -7.25 2.39 -6.77
C VAL A 69 -6.79 1.03 -6.29
N PHE A 70 -7.62 0.41 -5.45
CA PHE A 70 -7.40 -0.95 -4.96
C PHE A 70 -8.29 -1.91 -5.74
N LYS A 71 -7.72 -3.01 -6.19
CA LYS A 71 -8.45 -4.05 -6.93
C LYS A 71 -8.24 -5.42 -6.31
N HIS A 72 -9.31 -6.19 -6.24
CA HIS A 72 -9.28 -7.55 -5.76
C HIS A 72 -10.22 -8.41 -6.63
N GLU A 73 -9.83 -9.65 -6.88
CA GLU A 73 -10.53 -10.56 -7.77
C GLU A 73 -12.02 -10.73 -7.42
N THR A 74 -12.32 -10.89 -6.13
CA THR A 74 -13.70 -11.12 -5.67
C THR A 74 -14.35 -9.91 -5.03
N GLU A 75 -13.57 -8.99 -4.46
CA GLU A 75 -14.11 -7.84 -3.75
C GLU A 75 -14.22 -6.58 -4.62
N GLY A 76 -13.83 -6.69 -5.89
CA GLY A 76 -13.95 -5.59 -6.84
C GLY A 76 -12.91 -4.51 -6.65
N SER A 77 -13.29 -3.29 -6.97
CA SER A 77 -12.40 -2.13 -6.94
C SER A 77 -12.93 -1.04 -6.03
N ILE A 78 -12.02 -0.33 -5.37
CA ILE A 78 -12.34 0.83 -4.56
C ILE A 78 -11.34 1.95 -4.87
N LEU A 79 -11.85 3.17 -5.03
CA LEU A 79 -11.04 4.37 -5.13
C LEU A 79 -10.91 4.98 -3.74
N HIS A 80 -9.68 5.07 -3.25
CA HIS A 80 -9.38 5.70 -1.98
C HIS A 80 -8.73 7.06 -2.21
N LYS A 81 -9.39 8.12 -1.78
CA LYS A 81 -8.80 9.46 -1.77
C LYS A 81 -7.86 9.55 -0.57
N THR A 82 -6.58 9.73 -0.85
CA THR A 82 -5.56 9.74 0.19
C THR A 82 -5.72 10.93 1.12
N ARG A 83 -5.49 10.69 2.42
CA ARG A 83 -5.59 11.72 3.45
C ARG A 83 -4.20 12.10 3.94
N THR A 84 -3.92 13.38 3.99
CA THR A 84 -2.68 13.93 4.54
C THR A 84 -2.88 14.48 5.95
N GLU A 85 -4.14 14.66 6.34
CA GLU A 85 -4.52 15.16 7.66
C GLU A 85 -5.54 14.20 8.28
N GLY A 86 -5.51 14.08 9.58
CA GLY A 86 -6.42 13.24 10.33
C GLY A 86 -5.79 12.69 11.59
N LYS A 87 -6.45 11.67 12.14
CA LYS A 87 -6.02 11.00 13.36
C LYS A 87 -4.68 10.29 13.15
N SER A 88 -3.78 10.43 14.11
CA SER A 88 -2.52 9.70 14.11
C SER A 88 -2.74 8.26 14.56
N VAL A 89 -2.11 7.32 13.85
CA VAL A 89 -2.15 5.88 14.16
C VAL A 89 -0.73 5.40 14.42
N PRO A 90 -0.46 4.79 15.58
CA PRO A 90 0.86 4.22 15.84
C PRO A 90 1.07 2.97 14.98
N ALA A 91 2.30 2.81 14.48
CA ALA A 91 2.68 1.69 13.65
C ALA A 91 4.03 1.13 14.10
N LYS A 92 4.18 -0.19 13.98
CA LYS A 92 5.40 -0.91 14.37
C LYS A 92 5.84 -1.84 13.25
N TRP A 93 7.13 -1.81 12.96
CA TRP A 93 7.74 -2.76 12.05
C TRP A 93 9.11 -3.16 12.57
N VAL A 94 9.26 -4.43 12.94
CA VAL A 94 10.45 -4.99 13.58
C VAL A 94 10.79 -4.19 14.85
N LEU A 95 11.86 -3.42 14.86
CA LEU A 95 12.28 -2.59 16.00
C LEU A 95 11.90 -1.12 15.83
N ASP A 96 11.32 -0.75 14.70
CA ASP A 96 10.97 0.62 14.40
C ASP A 96 9.54 0.93 14.83
N GLU A 97 9.36 2.10 15.40
CA GLU A 97 8.04 2.63 15.73
C GLU A 97 7.88 3.98 15.05
N PHE A 98 6.70 4.20 14.46
CA PHE A 98 6.40 5.45 13.78
C PHE A 98 4.89 5.72 13.83
N GLU A 99 4.48 6.87 13.34
CA GLU A 99 3.09 7.24 13.27
C GLU A 99 2.68 7.52 11.84
N GLY A 100 1.46 7.14 11.49
CA GLY A 100 0.85 7.43 10.20
C GLY A 100 -0.45 8.19 10.36
N THR A 101 -0.94 8.71 9.26
CA THR A 101 -2.26 9.35 9.20
C THR A 101 -3.31 8.31 8.85
N ASP A 102 -4.34 8.21 9.69
CA ASP A 102 -5.46 7.31 9.46
C ASP A 102 -6.14 7.63 8.13
N GLN A 103 -6.30 6.63 7.29
CA GLN A 103 -6.90 6.77 5.96
C GLN A 103 -8.42 6.55 5.95
N GLY A 104 -9.03 6.28 7.10
CA GLY A 104 -10.48 6.19 7.26
C GLY A 104 -11.04 4.78 7.23
N ASP A 105 -12.34 4.70 7.47
CA ASP A 105 -13.03 3.43 7.70
C ASP A 105 -13.33 2.65 6.42
N GLU A 106 -13.56 3.32 5.31
CA GLU A 106 -13.95 2.66 4.06
C GLU A 106 -12.88 1.69 3.58
N ILE A 107 -11.64 2.15 3.45
CA ILE A 107 -10.54 1.27 3.04
C ILE A 107 -10.22 0.24 4.12
N SER A 108 -10.31 0.62 5.39
CA SER A 108 -10.10 -0.28 6.51
C SER A 108 -11.08 -1.47 6.47
N GLN A 109 -12.36 -1.21 6.27
CA GLN A 109 -13.38 -2.25 6.17
C GLN A 109 -13.19 -3.14 4.96
N TRP A 110 -12.83 -2.55 3.83
CA TRP A 110 -12.61 -3.28 2.59
C TRP A 110 -11.47 -4.30 2.72
N ILE A 111 -10.31 -3.86 3.22
CA ILE A 111 -9.16 -4.75 3.40
C ILE A 111 -9.37 -5.75 4.54
N SER A 112 -10.07 -5.34 5.61
CA SER A 112 -10.38 -6.22 6.73
C SER A 112 -11.25 -7.40 6.28
N HIS A 113 -12.16 -7.17 5.36
CA HIS A 113 -12.97 -8.24 4.79
C HIS A 113 -12.12 -9.24 4.00
N ILE A 114 -11.17 -8.77 3.21
CA ILE A 114 -10.29 -9.63 2.41
C ILE A 114 -9.39 -10.48 3.32
N LEU A 115 -8.81 -9.89 4.35
CA LEU A 115 -7.88 -10.58 5.24
C LEU A 115 -8.58 -11.31 6.40
N ASP A 116 -9.89 -11.13 6.54
CA ASP A 116 -10.71 -11.73 7.60
C ASP A 116 -10.16 -11.43 9.00
N MET A 117 -9.78 -10.18 9.22
CA MET A 117 -9.29 -9.69 10.50
C MET A 117 -9.33 -8.17 10.54
N PRO A 118 -9.42 -7.54 11.74
CA PRO A 118 -9.41 -6.08 11.84
C PRO A 118 -8.08 -5.49 11.33
N ILE A 119 -8.17 -4.61 10.33
CA ILE A 119 -7.02 -3.94 9.73
C ILE A 119 -7.28 -2.43 9.67
N ARG A 120 -6.22 -1.66 9.87
CA ARG A 120 -6.27 -0.20 9.74
C ARG A 120 -5.26 0.32 8.75
#